data_c5e69b552880db21a9bfda69a0a20c70
#
_entry.id   c5e69b552880db21a9bfda69a0a20c70
#
_cell.length_a   1.000
_cell.length_b   1.000
_cell.length_c   1.000
_cell.angle_alpha   90.00
_cell.angle_beta   90.00
_cell.angle_gamma   90.00
#
_symmetry.space_group_name_H-M   'P 1'
#
loop_
_entity.id
_entity.type
_entity.pdbx_description
1 polymer ?
#
loop_
_entity_poly.entity_id
_entity_poly.type
_entity_poly.pdbx_seq_one_letter_code
_entity_poly.pdbx_strand_id
1 'polypeptide(L)'
;MDVLLLNADGTPLSQVPLSVITWQVALRLLFLGKVKVIKEYDDWVVRSQHLEMKVPSIVIMTEFVKWSKHLKYSRSNVYLRDDFSCQLQITNRCKELHGKVKVSELTLDHVLPKSDGGKTNWVNVCTSCKDCNSKKGNDHTILPIKKPYKPSYYEILNKRKSLPLHIRDEYWKNFIDWPEHLIRVSGSAHHSSTESQED
;
A
#
# COMPACT_ATOMS: atom_id res chain seq x y z
N MET A 1 -12.52 -1.35 8.01
CA MET A 1 -12.39 0.11 8.03
C MET A 1 -11.17 0.50 8.84
N ASP A 2 -10.52 1.57 8.45
CA ASP A 2 -9.11 1.81 8.71
C ASP A 2 -8.94 3.07 9.56
N VAL A 3 -7.95 3.08 10.42
CA VAL A 3 -7.62 4.17 11.34
C VAL A 3 -6.17 4.57 11.08
N LEU A 4 -5.91 5.86 10.88
CA LEU A 4 -4.55 6.38 10.74
C LEU A 4 -3.85 6.37 12.10
N LEU A 5 -2.70 5.71 12.16
CA LEU A 5 -1.86 5.67 13.36
C LEU A 5 -0.70 6.65 13.21
N LEU A 6 -0.66 7.64 14.10
CA LEU A 6 0.43 8.60 14.20
C LEU A 6 1.40 8.21 15.31
N ASN A 7 2.64 8.56 15.12
CA ASN A 7 3.64 8.57 16.18
C ASN A 7 3.43 9.76 17.12
N ALA A 8 4.07 9.79 18.27
CA ALA A 8 3.93 10.87 19.25
C ALA A 8 4.38 12.26 18.76
N ASP A 9 5.12 12.33 17.65
CA ASP A 9 5.50 13.57 16.98
C ASP A 9 4.46 14.08 15.96
N GLY A 10 3.31 13.40 15.83
CA GLY A 10 2.24 13.74 14.90
C GLY A 10 2.47 13.26 13.46
N THR A 11 3.59 12.62 13.15
CA THR A 11 3.82 12.03 11.82
C THR A 11 3.24 10.61 11.74
N PRO A 12 2.84 10.12 10.54
CA PRO A 12 2.48 8.71 10.39
C PRO A 12 3.61 7.80 10.88
N LEU A 13 3.27 6.77 11.67
CA LEU A 13 4.25 5.82 12.20
C LEU A 13 5.05 5.13 11.07
N SER A 14 4.46 4.93 9.91
CA SER A 14 5.12 4.49 8.68
C SER A 14 4.45 5.13 7.46
N GLN A 15 5.24 5.37 6.41
CA GLN A 15 4.73 5.86 5.12
C GLN A 15 4.71 4.77 4.05
N VAL A 16 5.47 3.69 4.23
CA VAL A 16 5.53 2.55 3.28
C VAL A 16 5.53 1.22 4.03
N PRO A 17 4.37 0.59 4.10
CA PRO A 17 3.03 1.11 3.80
C PRO A 17 2.64 2.23 4.78
N LEU A 18 1.65 3.04 4.41
CA LEU A 18 1.08 4.00 5.36
C LEU A 18 0.57 3.25 6.60
N SER A 19 0.86 3.81 7.78
CA SER A 19 0.49 3.18 9.07
C SER A 19 -1.01 3.27 9.31
N VAL A 20 -1.74 2.39 8.64
CA VAL A 20 -3.18 2.24 8.78
C VAL A 20 -3.46 0.93 9.50
N ILE A 21 -4.26 0.99 10.55
CA ILE A 21 -4.65 -0.15 11.38
C ILE A 21 -6.15 -0.36 11.33
N THR A 22 -6.63 -1.54 11.67
CA THR A 22 -8.06 -1.78 11.77
C THR A 22 -8.63 -1.10 13.02
N TRP A 23 -9.92 -0.74 12.97
CA TRP A 23 -10.59 -0.08 14.10
C TRP A 23 -10.52 -0.92 15.40
N GLN A 24 -10.59 -2.26 15.30
CA GLN A 24 -10.48 -3.14 16.46
C GLN A 24 -9.12 -3.00 17.13
N VAL A 25 -8.04 -2.92 16.33
CA VAL A 25 -6.69 -2.71 16.85
C VAL A 25 -6.57 -1.33 17.48
N ALA A 26 -7.15 -0.29 16.85
CA ALA A 26 -7.14 1.07 17.39
C ALA A 26 -7.85 1.14 18.75
N LEU A 27 -9.05 0.54 18.89
CA LEU A 27 -9.77 0.49 20.16
C LEU A 27 -8.98 -0.30 21.23
N ARG A 28 -8.39 -1.44 20.85
CA ARG A 28 -7.55 -2.20 21.78
C ARG A 28 -6.38 -1.36 22.30
N LEU A 29 -5.70 -0.61 21.43
CA LEU A 29 -4.59 0.28 21.82
C LEU A 29 -5.08 1.42 22.71
N LEU A 30 -6.29 1.96 22.45
CA LEU A 30 -6.91 2.99 23.26
C LEU A 30 -7.19 2.50 24.68
N PHE A 31 -7.82 1.33 24.84
CA PHE A 31 -8.08 0.73 26.15
C PHE A 31 -6.81 0.36 26.91
N LEU A 32 -5.73 0.05 26.20
CA LEU A 32 -4.42 -0.18 26.80
C LEU A 32 -3.65 1.11 27.13
N GLY A 33 -4.22 2.29 26.87
CA GLY A 33 -3.58 3.58 27.09
C GLY A 33 -2.36 3.85 26.21
N LYS A 34 -2.20 3.11 25.11
CA LYS A 34 -1.06 3.23 24.18
C LYS A 34 -1.25 4.30 23.11
N VAL A 35 -2.48 4.72 22.89
CA VAL A 35 -2.83 5.78 21.94
C VAL A 35 -3.86 6.73 22.55
N LYS A 36 -3.94 7.95 21.98
CA LYS A 36 -5.01 8.92 22.21
C LYS A 36 -5.76 9.16 20.91
N VAL A 37 -7.05 9.46 21.00
CA VAL A 37 -7.86 9.82 19.82
C VAL A 37 -7.59 11.27 19.44
N ILE A 38 -7.32 11.52 18.16
CA ILE A 38 -7.21 12.85 17.56
C ILE A 38 -8.53 13.22 16.90
N LYS A 39 -9.12 12.28 16.13
CA LYS A 39 -10.40 12.44 15.46
C LYS A 39 -11.17 11.13 15.45
N GLU A 40 -12.48 11.23 15.59
CA GLU A 40 -13.42 10.13 15.41
C GLU A 40 -14.14 10.26 14.06
N TYR A 41 -14.66 9.15 13.53
CA TYR A 41 -15.61 9.19 12.42
C TYR A 41 -16.95 9.76 12.90
N ASP A 42 -17.57 10.62 12.10
CA ASP A 42 -18.79 11.31 12.49
C ASP A 42 -19.99 10.34 12.61
N ASP A 43 -20.10 9.41 11.66
CA ASP A 43 -21.27 8.53 11.48
C ASP A 43 -21.00 7.07 11.87
N TRP A 44 -19.87 6.78 12.54
CA TRP A 44 -19.55 5.41 12.86
C TRP A 44 -19.42 5.15 14.35
N VAL A 45 -20.41 4.44 14.86
CA VAL A 45 -20.51 4.04 16.27
C VAL A 45 -20.46 2.52 16.37
N VAL A 46 -19.68 2.00 17.28
CA VAL A 46 -19.68 0.59 17.67
C VAL A 46 -20.35 0.43 19.02
N ARG A 47 -21.14 -0.63 19.15
CA ARG A 47 -21.92 -0.95 20.33
C ARG A 47 -21.58 -2.34 20.85
N SER A 48 -21.50 -2.46 22.16
CA SER A 48 -21.49 -3.72 22.87
C SER A 48 -22.59 -3.69 23.94
N GLN A 49 -22.74 -4.77 24.69
CA GLN A 49 -23.75 -4.85 25.74
C GLN A 49 -23.65 -3.71 26.78
N HIS A 50 -22.46 -3.16 27.01
CA HIS A 50 -22.21 -2.16 28.07
C HIS A 50 -21.48 -0.91 27.57
N LEU A 51 -21.20 -0.82 26.29
CA LEU A 51 -20.40 0.28 25.74
C LEU A 51 -20.91 0.70 24.36
N GLU A 52 -21.11 2.00 24.22
CA GLU A 52 -21.30 2.66 22.92
C GLU A 52 -20.20 3.70 22.75
N MET A 53 -19.49 3.67 21.62
CA MET A 53 -18.43 4.64 21.35
C MET A 53 -18.25 4.87 19.85
N LYS A 54 -17.85 6.10 19.50
CA LYS A 54 -17.43 6.45 18.15
C LYS A 54 -16.11 5.77 17.81
N VAL A 55 -15.98 5.34 16.56
CA VAL A 55 -14.75 4.74 16.08
C VAL A 55 -13.74 5.83 15.75
N PRO A 56 -12.50 5.75 16.25
CA PRO A 56 -11.46 6.70 15.90
C PRO A 56 -11.12 6.62 14.41
N SER A 57 -10.97 7.77 13.78
CA SER A 57 -10.41 7.93 12.43
C SER A 57 -8.89 8.09 12.50
N ILE A 58 -8.41 8.84 13.51
CA ILE A 58 -6.99 9.11 13.71
C ILE A 58 -6.65 8.88 15.19
N VAL A 59 -5.60 8.14 15.43
CA VAL A 59 -5.03 7.95 16.77
C VAL A 59 -3.54 8.28 16.77
N ILE A 60 -3.04 8.80 17.89
CA ILE A 60 -1.65 9.15 18.11
C ILE A 60 -1.06 8.32 19.26
N MET A 61 0.15 7.81 19.08
CA MET A 61 0.88 7.09 20.12
C MET A 61 1.14 8.00 21.34
N THR A 62 1.04 7.45 22.55
CA THR A 62 1.36 8.17 23.79
C THR A 62 2.86 8.33 24.00
N GLU A 63 3.65 7.44 23.42
CA GLU A 63 5.11 7.44 23.50
C GLU A 63 5.71 7.42 22.10
N PHE A 64 6.84 8.09 21.91
CA PHE A 64 7.55 8.10 20.64
C PHE A 64 8.15 6.72 20.34
N VAL A 65 7.82 6.18 19.18
CA VAL A 65 8.37 4.93 18.67
C VAL A 65 9.39 5.24 17.59
N LYS A 66 10.63 4.85 17.82
CA LYS A 66 11.68 4.96 16.80
C LYS A 66 11.38 3.96 15.68
N TRP A 67 10.84 4.46 14.56
CA TRP A 67 10.55 3.62 13.42
C TRP A 67 11.84 3.27 12.67
N SER A 68 12.02 2.00 12.38
CA SER A 68 13.10 1.55 11.50
C SER A 68 12.67 1.71 10.04
N LYS A 69 13.43 2.49 9.26
CA LYS A 69 13.23 2.63 7.79
C LYS A 69 13.61 1.34 7.04
N HIS A 70 13.25 0.20 7.61
CA HIS A 70 13.52 -1.11 7.02
C HIS A 70 12.42 -1.45 6.00
N LEU A 71 12.81 -1.54 4.74
CA LEU A 71 11.90 -1.94 3.68
C LEU A 71 11.68 -3.46 3.70
N LYS A 72 10.45 -3.89 4.03
CA LYS A 72 10.07 -5.30 3.98
C LYS A 72 9.96 -5.77 2.53
N TYR A 73 10.44 -6.98 2.25
CA TYR A 73 10.17 -7.66 1.00
C TYR A 73 8.66 -7.94 0.89
N SER A 74 8.06 -7.50 -0.20
CA SER A 74 6.66 -7.77 -0.54
C SER A 74 6.46 -7.72 -2.04
N ARG A 75 5.40 -8.38 -2.53
CA ARG A 75 5.01 -8.35 -3.95
C ARG A 75 4.83 -6.90 -4.45
N SER A 76 4.10 -6.07 -3.71
CA SER A 76 3.84 -4.67 -4.09
C SER A 76 5.12 -3.86 -4.16
N ASN A 77 6.07 -4.08 -3.27
CA ASN A 77 7.34 -3.36 -3.29
C ASN A 77 8.25 -3.82 -4.44
N VAL A 78 8.18 -5.10 -4.84
CA VAL A 78 8.87 -5.58 -6.06
C VAL A 78 8.24 -4.94 -7.30
N TYR A 79 6.91 -4.88 -7.38
CA TYR A 79 6.22 -4.20 -8.48
C TYR A 79 6.58 -2.71 -8.56
N LEU A 80 6.63 -2.01 -7.42
CA LEU A 80 7.07 -0.61 -7.35
C LEU A 80 8.51 -0.45 -7.82
N ARG A 81 9.45 -1.32 -7.37
CA ARG A 81 10.83 -1.31 -7.83
C ARG A 81 10.92 -1.40 -9.35
N ASP A 82 10.15 -2.28 -9.94
CA ASP A 82 10.17 -2.62 -11.36
C ASP A 82 9.18 -1.78 -12.19
N ASP A 83 8.65 -0.68 -11.63
CA ASP A 83 7.74 0.27 -12.28
C ASP A 83 6.47 -0.41 -12.85
N PHE A 84 5.95 -1.44 -12.17
CA PHE A 84 4.82 -2.27 -12.60
C PHE A 84 4.99 -2.83 -14.01
N SER A 85 6.22 -3.11 -14.43
CA SER A 85 6.55 -3.59 -15.78
C SER A 85 7.16 -4.97 -15.72
N CYS A 86 6.79 -5.81 -16.69
CA CYS A 86 7.40 -7.12 -16.88
C CYS A 86 8.87 -6.96 -17.26
N GLN A 87 9.77 -7.55 -16.47
CA GLN A 87 11.20 -7.48 -16.67
C GLN A 87 11.74 -8.55 -17.65
N LEU A 88 10.91 -9.51 -18.04
CA LEU A 88 11.33 -10.56 -19.00
C LEU A 88 11.11 -10.14 -20.46
N GLN A 89 9.95 -9.62 -20.80
CA GLN A 89 9.57 -9.13 -22.14
C GLN A 89 9.92 -10.10 -23.27
N ILE A 90 9.61 -11.40 -23.10
CA ILE A 90 9.97 -12.45 -24.06
C ILE A 90 8.85 -12.81 -25.04
N THR A 91 7.57 -12.53 -24.71
CA THR A 91 6.45 -12.73 -25.65
C THR A 91 6.29 -11.50 -26.54
N ASN A 92 5.80 -11.68 -27.78
CA ASN A 92 5.60 -10.57 -28.72
C ASN A 92 4.70 -9.50 -28.15
N ARG A 93 3.51 -9.88 -27.60
CA ARG A 93 2.59 -8.98 -26.93
C ARG A 93 3.28 -8.16 -25.83
N CYS A 94 4.09 -8.80 -25.01
CA CYS A 94 4.77 -8.11 -23.90
C CYS A 94 5.86 -7.16 -24.40
N LYS A 95 6.57 -7.49 -25.48
CA LYS A 95 7.55 -6.61 -26.14
C LYS A 95 6.89 -5.38 -26.73
N GLU A 96 5.79 -5.54 -27.45
CA GLU A 96 5.01 -4.44 -28.04
C GLU A 96 4.49 -3.46 -26.96
N LEU A 97 4.10 -3.99 -25.81
CA LEU A 97 3.66 -3.20 -24.66
C LEU A 97 4.82 -2.68 -23.79
N HIS A 98 6.07 -2.90 -24.19
CA HIS A 98 7.26 -2.56 -23.40
C HIS A 98 7.17 -3.04 -21.93
N GLY A 99 6.60 -4.23 -21.73
CA GLY A 99 6.38 -4.82 -20.42
C GLY A 99 5.20 -4.23 -19.63
N LYS A 100 4.53 -3.20 -20.12
CA LYS A 100 3.41 -2.52 -19.44
C LYS A 100 2.10 -3.26 -19.70
N VAL A 101 1.86 -4.31 -18.94
CA VAL A 101 0.61 -5.06 -18.93
C VAL A 101 -0.29 -4.64 -17.77
N LYS A 102 -1.53 -5.10 -17.75
CA LYS A 102 -2.43 -4.85 -16.61
C LYS A 102 -1.83 -5.41 -15.32
N VAL A 103 -2.02 -4.71 -14.20
CA VAL A 103 -1.51 -5.14 -12.89
C VAL A 103 -2.03 -6.54 -12.50
N SER A 104 -3.25 -6.88 -12.90
CA SER A 104 -3.84 -8.22 -12.68
C SER A 104 -3.14 -9.35 -13.44
N GLU A 105 -2.38 -9.02 -14.49
CA GLU A 105 -1.58 -9.96 -15.27
C GLU A 105 -0.14 -10.08 -14.74
N LEU A 106 0.27 -9.21 -13.81
CA LEU A 106 1.59 -9.26 -13.21
C LEU A 106 1.71 -10.39 -12.18
N THR A 107 2.88 -10.99 -12.15
CA THR A 107 3.31 -11.99 -11.19
C THR A 107 4.77 -11.76 -10.80
N LEU A 108 5.29 -12.58 -9.89
CA LEU A 108 6.70 -12.61 -9.54
C LEU A 108 7.36 -13.82 -10.19
N ASP A 109 8.52 -13.59 -10.79
CA ASP A 109 9.38 -14.62 -11.34
C ASP A 109 10.69 -14.72 -10.56
N HIS A 110 11.22 -15.95 -10.42
CA HIS A 110 12.51 -16.21 -9.83
C HIS A 110 13.57 -16.29 -10.94
N VAL A 111 14.56 -15.41 -10.92
CA VAL A 111 15.67 -15.44 -11.91
C VAL A 111 16.35 -16.79 -11.88
N LEU A 112 16.84 -17.23 -10.72
CA LEU A 112 17.20 -18.60 -10.46
C LEU A 112 15.95 -19.34 -9.97
N PRO A 113 15.45 -20.36 -10.69
CA PRO A 113 14.25 -21.10 -10.32
C PRO A 113 14.31 -21.71 -8.91
N LYS A 114 13.16 -21.85 -8.28
CA LYS A 114 13.07 -22.52 -6.96
C LYS A 114 13.51 -23.97 -6.99
N SER A 115 13.26 -24.68 -8.11
CA SER A 115 13.74 -26.03 -8.32
C SER A 115 15.26 -26.13 -8.19
N ASP A 116 15.98 -25.09 -8.56
CA ASP A 116 17.44 -24.99 -8.58
C ASP A 116 18.00 -24.28 -7.33
N GLY A 117 17.19 -24.20 -6.27
CA GLY A 117 17.58 -23.59 -5.00
C GLY A 117 17.41 -22.07 -4.94
N GLY A 118 16.74 -21.45 -5.90
CA GLY A 118 16.48 -20.02 -5.95
C GLY A 118 15.64 -19.52 -4.76
N LYS A 119 16.15 -18.55 -4.01
CA LYS A 119 15.48 -17.96 -2.83
C LYS A 119 14.53 -16.84 -3.23
N THR A 120 13.41 -16.73 -2.52
CA THR A 120 12.48 -15.60 -2.65
C THR A 120 13.01 -14.41 -1.88
N ASN A 121 13.75 -13.54 -2.57
CA ASN A 121 14.34 -12.32 -2.00
C ASN A 121 14.51 -11.23 -3.06
N TRP A 122 14.98 -10.06 -2.63
CA TRP A 122 15.13 -8.88 -3.46
C TRP A 122 16.05 -9.07 -4.69
N VAL A 123 17.07 -9.91 -4.58
CA VAL A 123 18.11 -10.05 -5.62
C VAL A 123 17.86 -11.24 -6.55
N ASN A 124 16.82 -12.03 -6.29
CA ASN A 124 16.46 -13.18 -7.11
C ASN A 124 15.06 -13.12 -7.71
N VAL A 125 14.26 -12.09 -7.37
CA VAL A 125 12.87 -12.00 -7.83
C VAL A 125 12.66 -10.71 -8.61
N CYS A 126 12.00 -10.82 -9.77
CA CYS A 126 11.57 -9.69 -10.59
C CYS A 126 10.08 -9.75 -10.91
N THR A 127 9.54 -8.61 -11.33
CA THR A 127 8.18 -8.53 -11.88
C THR A 127 8.15 -9.15 -13.27
N SER A 128 7.18 -10.01 -13.53
CA SER A 128 6.92 -10.64 -14.82
C SER A 128 5.42 -10.63 -15.13
N CYS A 129 5.04 -10.66 -16.39
CA CYS A 129 3.66 -11.01 -16.74
C CYS A 129 3.47 -12.53 -16.75
N LYS A 130 2.22 -12.98 -16.59
CA LYS A 130 1.90 -14.42 -16.56
C LYS A 130 2.38 -15.15 -17.82
N ASP A 131 2.22 -14.55 -19.00
CA ASP A 131 2.60 -15.15 -20.28
C ASP A 131 4.14 -15.34 -20.38
N CYS A 132 4.91 -14.29 -20.02
CA CYS A 132 6.36 -14.38 -20.01
C CYS A 132 6.87 -15.35 -18.95
N ASN A 133 6.24 -15.37 -17.77
CA ASN A 133 6.60 -16.27 -16.68
C ASN A 133 6.36 -17.74 -17.09
N SER A 134 5.20 -18.03 -17.68
CA SER A 134 4.90 -19.38 -18.20
C SER A 134 5.83 -19.80 -19.31
N LYS A 135 6.17 -18.87 -20.23
CA LYS A 135 7.10 -19.15 -21.32
C LYS A 135 8.53 -19.39 -20.85
N LYS A 136 8.96 -18.67 -19.80
CA LYS A 136 10.27 -18.88 -19.18
C LYS A 136 10.33 -20.23 -18.46
N GLY A 137 9.30 -20.60 -17.70
CA GLY A 137 9.32 -21.80 -16.85
C GLY A 137 10.56 -21.83 -15.95
N ASN A 138 11.32 -22.92 -15.99
CA ASN A 138 12.55 -23.10 -15.22
C ASN A 138 13.83 -22.77 -16.02
N ASP A 139 13.70 -22.12 -17.18
CA ASP A 139 14.86 -21.73 -17.97
C ASP A 139 15.60 -20.56 -17.32
N HIS A 140 16.75 -20.83 -16.71
CA HIS A 140 17.61 -19.84 -16.07
C HIS A 140 18.51 -19.07 -17.04
N THR A 141 18.52 -19.41 -18.33
CA THR A 141 19.21 -18.63 -19.36
C THR A 141 18.46 -17.36 -19.75
N ILE A 142 17.15 -17.34 -19.50
CA ILE A 142 16.29 -16.17 -19.71
C ILE A 142 16.44 -15.24 -18.51
N LEU A 143 17.17 -14.14 -18.72
CA LEU A 143 17.45 -13.15 -17.70
C LEU A 143 16.51 -11.95 -17.81
N PRO A 144 16.20 -11.27 -16.68
CA PRO A 144 15.44 -10.02 -16.71
C PRO A 144 16.27 -8.88 -17.32
N ILE A 145 15.59 -7.91 -17.95
CA ILE A 145 16.19 -6.72 -18.54
C ILE A 145 17.00 -5.94 -17.51
N LYS A 146 16.48 -5.79 -16.29
CA LYS A 146 17.18 -5.19 -15.16
C LYS A 146 17.47 -6.26 -14.12
N LYS A 147 18.73 -6.40 -13.73
CA LYS A 147 19.11 -7.30 -12.64
C LYS A 147 18.38 -6.92 -11.36
N PRO A 148 17.69 -7.86 -10.69
CA PRO A 148 17.01 -7.58 -9.44
C PRO A 148 17.98 -7.09 -8.36
N TYR A 149 17.55 -6.12 -7.57
CA TYR A 149 18.32 -5.52 -6.48
C TYR A 149 17.42 -5.19 -5.29
N LYS A 150 18.03 -4.95 -4.13
CA LYS A 150 17.31 -4.45 -2.95
C LYS A 150 17.22 -2.92 -3.02
N PRO A 151 16.02 -2.34 -3.23
CA PRO A 151 15.88 -0.89 -3.29
C PRO A 151 16.03 -0.26 -1.90
N SER A 152 16.35 1.03 -1.85
CA SER A 152 16.32 1.79 -0.63
C SER A 152 14.88 2.10 -0.19
N TYR A 153 14.68 2.40 1.09
CA TYR A 153 13.37 2.85 1.60
C TYR A 153 12.86 4.10 0.85
N TYR A 154 13.75 5.07 0.63
CA TYR A 154 13.38 6.33 -0.03
C TYR A 154 13.06 6.17 -1.51
N GLU A 155 13.71 5.26 -2.20
CA GLU A 155 13.38 4.93 -3.59
C GLU A 155 11.93 4.42 -3.70
N ILE A 156 11.56 3.47 -2.86
CA ILE A 156 10.18 2.93 -2.84
C ILE A 156 9.18 3.97 -2.37
N LEU A 157 9.52 4.80 -1.37
CA LEU A 157 8.68 5.89 -0.92
C LEU A 157 8.38 6.88 -2.06
N ASN A 158 9.39 7.32 -2.80
CA ASN A 158 9.22 8.27 -3.90
C ASN A 158 8.35 7.67 -5.01
N LYS A 159 8.61 6.42 -5.41
CA LYS A 159 7.76 5.71 -6.36
C LYS A 159 6.32 5.52 -5.85
N ARG A 160 6.14 5.28 -4.56
CA ARG A 160 4.81 5.16 -3.96
C ARG A 160 4.06 6.48 -3.97
N LYS A 161 4.74 7.61 -3.70
CA LYS A 161 4.15 8.96 -3.74
C LYS A 161 3.71 9.41 -5.14
N SER A 162 4.18 8.78 -6.21
CA SER A 162 3.69 9.04 -7.57
C SER A 162 2.41 8.27 -7.92
N LEU A 163 1.88 7.46 -7.01
CA LEU A 163 0.65 6.68 -7.21
C LEU A 163 -0.50 7.25 -6.38
N PRO A 164 -1.76 7.03 -6.81
CA PRO A 164 -2.92 7.42 -6.01
C PRO A 164 -2.90 6.79 -4.61
N LEU A 165 -3.26 7.58 -3.61
CA LEU A 165 -3.47 7.17 -2.24
C LEU A 165 -4.97 7.29 -1.91
N HIS A 166 -5.58 6.18 -1.51
CA HIS A 166 -6.95 6.16 -1.05
C HIS A 166 -6.97 6.29 0.48
N ILE A 167 -7.66 7.31 0.96
CA ILE A 167 -7.87 7.56 2.40
C ILE A 167 -9.36 7.51 2.72
N ARG A 168 -9.70 7.27 3.98
CA ARG A 168 -11.08 7.14 4.44
C ARG A 168 -11.68 8.44 4.95
N ASP A 169 -10.87 9.30 5.51
CA ASP A 169 -11.29 10.56 6.11
C ASP A 169 -10.41 11.69 5.53
N GLU A 170 -11.05 12.74 5.07
CA GLU A 170 -10.35 13.88 4.48
C GLU A 170 -9.36 14.55 5.44
N TYR A 171 -9.66 14.51 6.75
CA TYR A 171 -8.80 15.09 7.77
C TYR A 171 -7.42 14.45 7.86
N TRP A 172 -7.24 13.23 7.31
CA TRP A 172 -5.94 12.57 7.22
C TRP A 172 -4.92 13.36 6.39
N LYS A 173 -5.39 14.18 5.43
CA LYS A 173 -4.52 15.04 4.59
C LYS A 173 -3.59 15.91 5.42
N ASN A 174 -4.00 16.35 6.62
CA ASN A 174 -3.21 17.20 7.49
C ASN A 174 -1.98 16.51 8.08
N PHE A 175 -1.91 15.20 8.01
CA PHE A 175 -0.85 14.38 8.62
C PHE A 175 -0.03 13.60 7.60
N ILE A 176 -0.45 13.57 6.33
CA ILE A 176 0.16 12.75 5.28
C ILE A 176 0.91 13.66 4.31
N ASP A 177 2.22 13.43 4.18
CA ASP A 177 3.03 14.08 3.14
C ASP A 177 2.86 13.32 1.81
N TRP A 178 1.82 13.70 1.04
CA TRP A 178 1.47 13.11 -0.25
C TRP A 178 0.99 14.18 -1.22
N PRO A 179 1.28 14.07 -2.56
CA PRO A 179 0.75 15.03 -3.54
C PRO A 179 -0.78 15.07 -3.50
N GLU A 180 -1.35 16.26 -3.27
CA GLU A 180 -2.78 16.42 -3.02
C GLU A 180 -3.64 15.90 -4.18
N HIS A 181 -3.21 16.15 -5.42
CA HIS A 181 -3.91 15.69 -6.63
C HIS A 181 -3.97 14.15 -6.77
N LEU A 182 -3.16 13.41 -6.02
CA LEU A 182 -3.14 11.95 -5.98
C LEU A 182 -3.92 11.37 -4.79
N ILE A 183 -4.39 12.21 -3.85
CA ILE A 183 -5.21 11.73 -2.74
C ILE A 183 -6.66 11.55 -3.21
N ARG A 184 -7.23 10.40 -2.90
CA ARG A 184 -8.62 10.04 -3.17
C ARG A 184 -9.31 9.70 -1.85
N VAL A 185 -10.35 10.45 -1.48
CA VAL A 185 -11.13 10.20 -0.27
C VAL A 185 -12.25 9.21 -0.61
N SER A 186 -12.31 8.08 0.09
CA SER A 186 -13.35 7.06 -0.08
C SER A 186 -14.40 7.29 1.00
N GLY A 187 -15.55 7.86 0.67
CA GLY A 187 -16.64 7.99 1.65
C GLY A 187 -17.50 9.25 1.59
N SER A 188 -17.18 10.25 0.76
CA SER A 188 -18.14 11.31 0.47
C SER A 188 -19.14 10.81 -0.59
N ALA A 189 -20.15 10.06 -0.15
CA ALA A 189 -21.38 9.99 -0.92
C ALA A 189 -21.99 11.40 -0.85
N HIS A 190 -21.78 12.20 -1.87
CA HIS A 190 -22.59 13.38 -2.10
C HIS A 190 -24.05 12.92 -2.18
N HIS A 191 -24.84 13.25 -1.17
CA HIS A 191 -26.28 13.43 -1.38
C HIS A 191 -26.43 14.58 -2.38
N SER A 192 -26.57 14.23 -3.64
CA SER A 192 -27.19 15.11 -4.62
C SER A 192 -28.66 15.20 -4.21
N SER A 193 -28.98 16.26 -3.49
CA SER A 193 -30.35 16.75 -3.33
C SER A 193 -30.86 17.06 -4.76
N THR A 194 -31.68 16.15 -5.28
CA THR A 194 -32.59 16.44 -6.37
C THR A 194 -33.62 17.42 -5.81
N GLU A 195 -33.41 18.70 -6.07
CA GLU A 195 -34.49 19.67 -6.03
C GLU A 195 -35.49 19.28 -7.14
N SER A 196 -36.58 18.67 -6.73
CA SER A 196 -37.79 18.57 -7.52
C SER A 196 -38.35 19.99 -7.65
N GLN A 197 -38.20 20.58 -8.82
CA GLN A 197 -39.03 21.71 -9.27
C GLN A 197 -40.43 21.15 -9.51
N GLU A 198 -41.35 21.53 -8.63
CA GLU A 198 -42.78 21.54 -8.93
C GLU A 198 -43.11 22.80 -9.76
N ASP A 199 -43.65 22.59 -10.95
CA ASP A 199 -44.56 23.47 -11.64
C ASP A 199 -45.87 22.71 -11.93
#